data_08388855d10dd629b6d2f002483e8487
#
_entry.id   08388855d10dd629b6d2f002483e8487
#
_cell.length_a   1.000
_cell.length_b   1.000
_cell.length_c   1.000
_cell.angle_alpha   90.00
_cell.angle_beta   90.00
_cell.angle_gamma   90.00
#
_symmetry.space_group_name_H-M   'P 1'
#
loop_
_entity.id
_entity.type
_entity.pdbx_description
1 polymer ?
#
loop_
_entity_poly.entity_id
_entity_poly.type
_entity_poly.pdbx_seq_one_letter_code
_entity_poly.pdbx_strand_id
1 'polypeptide(L)'
;MAPNKIDIPTALITGCSEGGIGSALAEVFHERGLHVFATARSISKMSHLEKLPNVTLLELDVTCSSSIATAVETVTALTGGQLNYLINNSGVGITLPILDTDLAKAKQLFDVNLWGTVAVTQAFAPLVIAAKGTIANNASLAAVLPAPWLGFYSASKAAVKAYTETLRLEMAPFNVKVVLLMTAVVETNFFNNFSHFALPENSLYKGAWKEIATEPEMAKMPVLDYAQRVVGDLLAGANGSVWRGKLASVGWFTSSFMPTWLMKRALTIGRGLEHVG
;
A
#
# COMPACT_ATOMS: atom_id res chain seq x y z
N MET A 1 -17.96 13.93 -29.49
CA MET A 1 -17.09 14.98 -28.94
C MET A 1 -15.92 14.30 -28.26
N ALA A 2 -14.68 14.70 -28.55
CA ALA A 2 -13.54 14.23 -27.77
C ALA A 2 -13.75 14.69 -26.31
N PRO A 3 -13.46 13.85 -25.29
CA PRO A 3 -13.57 14.27 -23.90
C PRO A 3 -12.67 15.48 -23.68
N ASN A 4 -13.15 16.46 -22.90
CA ASN A 4 -12.32 17.59 -22.53
C ASN A 4 -11.08 17.09 -21.80
N LYS A 5 -9.91 17.45 -22.32
CA LYS A 5 -8.63 17.07 -21.73
C LYS A 5 -8.49 17.71 -20.33
N ILE A 6 -8.01 16.91 -19.37
CA ILE A 6 -7.70 17.39 -18.01
C ILE A 6 -6.40 18.20 -18.08
N ASP A 7 -6.48 19.49 -17.73
CA ASP A 7 -5.34 20.43 -17.78
C ASP A 7 -4.69 20.68 -16.41
N ILE A 8 -5.22 20.08 -15.35
CA ILE A 8 -4.65 20.15 -13.99
C ILE A 8 -3.83 18.91 -13.67
N PRO A 9 -2.90 18.97 -12.70
CA PRO A 9 -2.12 17.80 -12.31
C PRO A 9 -3.02 16.62 -11.89
N THR A 10 -2.57 15.40 -12.19
CA THR A 10 -3.36 14.19 -12.04
C THR A 10 -2.71 13.19 -11.09
N ALA A 11 -3.51 12.46 -10.33
CA ALA A 11 -3.08 11.36 -9.48
C ALA A 11 -3.93 10.11 -9.72
N LEU A 12 -3.31 8.95 -9.91
CA LEU A 12 -3.99 7.66 -9.89
C LEU A 12 -3.60 6.92 -8.62
N ILE A 13 -4.60 6.42 -7.90
CA ILE A 13 -4.41 5.74 -6.61
C ILE A 13 -5.11 4.39 -6.66
N THR A 14 -4.37 3.31 -6.35
CA THR A 14 -4.96 1.97 -6.28
C THR A 14 -5.46 1.66 -4.88
N GLY A 15 -6.62 0.97 -4.78
CA GLY A 15 -7.17 0.52 -3.50
C GLY A 15 -7.85 1.62 -2.69
N CYS A 16 -8.73 2.40 -3.30
CA CYS A 16 -9.48 3.51 -2.70
C CYS A 16 -10.78 3.10 -2.02
N SER A 17 -10.93 1.86 -1.54
CA SER A 17 -12.12 1.48 -0.78
C SER A 17 -12.27 2.32 0.48
N GLU A 18 -13.53 2.63 0.85
CA GLU A 18 -13.90 3.48 1.98
C GLU A 18 -13.22 3.05 3.29
N GLY A 19 -12.75 4.03 4.07
CA GLY A 19 -12.04 3.81 5.34
C GLY A 19 -10.62 3.29 5.19
N GLY A 20 -10.09 3.25 3.95
CA GLY A 20 -8.70 2.85 3.66
C GLY A 20 -7.76 4.03 3.42
N ILE A 21 -6.46 3.76 3.43
CA ILE A 21 -5.43 4.76 3.12
C ILE A 21 -5.64 5.35 1.72
N GLY A 22 -5.96 4.52 0.71
CA GLY A 22 -6.15 4.98 -0.67
C GLY A 22 -7.29 5.98 -0.79
N SER A 23 -8.40 5.76 -0.08
CA SER A 23 -9.53 6.70 -0.02
C SER A 23 -9.11 8.05 0.57
N ALA A 24 -8.45 8.04 1.73
CA ALA A 24 -8.00 9.27 2.37
C ALA A 24 -6.95 10.03 1.52
N LEU A 25 -6.05 9.30 0.84
CA LEU A 25 -5.13 9.92 -0.12
C LEU A 25 -5.89 10.57 -1.28
N ALA A 26 -6.95 9.93 -1.81
CA ALA A 26 -7.76 10.47 -2.89
C ALA A 26 -8.45 11.78 -2.47
N GLU A 27 -9.04 11.82 -1.28
CA GLU A 27 -9.67 13.02 -0.71
C GLU A 27 -8.64 14.16 -0.60
N VAL A 28 -7.46 13.90 -0.01
CA VAL A 28 -6.45 14.93 0.20
C VAL A 28 -5.83 15.42 -1.11
N PHE A 29 -5.56 14.54 -2.09
CA PHE A 29 -5.10 14.98 -3.42
C PHE A 29 -6.14 15.85 -4.11
N HIS A 30 -7.44 15.48 -4.01
CA HIS A 30 -8.54 16.29 -4.52
C HIS A 30 -8.58 17.68 -3.84
N GLU A 31 -8.50 17.76 -2.50
CA GLU A 31 -8.44 19.01 -1.74
C GLU A 31 -7.26 19.92 -2.13
N ARG A 32 -6.17 19.32 -2.60
CA ARG A 32 -4.99 20.04 -3.10
C ARG A 32 -5.13 20.44 -4.58
N GLY A 33 -6.30 20.26 -5.19
CA GLY A 33 -6.62 20.74 -6.54
C GLY A 33 -6.16 19.82 -7.67
N LEU A 34 -5.83 18.55 -7.40
CA LEU A 34 -5.51 17.60 -8.43
C LEU A 34 -6.79 16.91 -8.96
N HIS A 35 -6.73 16.44 -10.19
CA HIS A 35 -7.68 15.46 -10.68
C HIS A 35 -7.27 14.07 -10.22
N VAL A 36 -8.18 13.34 -9.55
CA VAL A 36 -7.89 12.05 -8.95
C VAL A 36 -8.60 10.93 -9.70
N PHE A 37 -7.85 9.95 -10.17
CA PHE A 37 -8.35 8.66 -10.60
C PHE A 37 -8.32 7.71 -9.39
N ALA A 38 -9.45 7.62 -8.69
CA ALA A 38 -9.58 6.70 -7.56
C ALA A 38 -9.98 5.32 -8.07
N THR A 39 -9.24 4.27 -7.67
CA THR A 39 -9.48 2.94 -8.22
C THR A 39 -9.70 1.88 -7.14
N ALA A 40 -10.61 0.95 -7.40
CA ALA A 40 -10.87 -0.26 -6.61
C ALA A 40 -11.44 -1.36 -7.51
N ARG A 41 -11.50 -2.61 -7.01
CA ARG A 41 -12.10 -3.75 -7.73
C ARG A 41 -13.60 -3.61 -7.99
N SER A 42 -14.27 -2.67 -7.33
CA SER A 42 -15.68 -2.34 -7.54
C SER A 42 -15.89 -0.87 -7.23
N ILE A 43 -16.55 -0.15 -8.12
CA ILE A 43 -16.89 1.27 -7.97
C ILE A 43 -17.74 1.50 -6.71
N SER A 44 -18.64 0.58 -6.36
CA SER A 44 -19.49 0.69 -5.17
C SER A 44 -18.74 0.86 -3.86
N LYS A 45 -17.47 0.41 -3.79
CA LYS A 45 -16.60 0.57 -2.62
C LYS A 45 -16.02 1.98 -2.48
N MET A 46 -16.25 2.83 -3.49
CA MET A 46 -15.74 4.21 -3.57
C MET A 46 -16.87 5.25 -3.70
N SER A 47 -18.12 4.87 -3.42
CA SER A 47 -19.30 5.72 -3.62
C SER A 47 -19.24 7.06 -2.86
N HIS A 48 -18.53 7.11 -1.74
CA HIS A 48 -18.29 8.35 -0.98
C HIS A 48 -17.46 9.39 -1.75
N LEU A 49 -16.65 8.97 -2.74
CA LEU A 49 -15.84 9.85 -3.59
C LEU A 49 -16.61 10.32 -4.85
N GLU A 50 -17.74 9.69 -5.20
CA GLU A 50 -18.45 9.90 -6.47
C GLU A 50 -18.89 11.36 -6.70
N LYS A 51 -19.24 12.06 -5.63
CA LYS A 51 -19.74 13.43 -5.70
C LYS A 51 -18.66 14.50 -5.68
N LEU A 52 -17.41 14.11 -5.52
CA LEU A 52 -16.28 15.06 -5.50
C LEU A 52 -15.98 15.53 -6.93
N PRO A 53 -15.93 16.84 -7.20
CA PRO A 53 -15.50 17.34 -8.51
C PRO A 53 -14.05 16.95 -8.75
N ASN A 54 -13.66 16.78 -10.01
CA ASN A 54 -12.30 16.33 -10.39
C ASN A 54 -11.88 14.98 -9.79
N VAL A 55 -12.84 14.10 -9.48
CA VAL A 55 -12.58 12.70 -9.12
C VAL A 55 -13.25 11.81 -10.16
N THR A 56 -12.48 10.89 -10.73
CA THR A 56 -12.96 9.85 -11.65
C THR A 56 -12.79 8.50 -10.97
N LEU A 57 -13.89 7.77 -10.79
CA LEU A 57 -13.85 6.42 -10.25
C LEU A 57 -13.60 5.42 -11.37
N LEU A 58 -12.60 4.55 -11.21
CA LEU A 58 -12.27 3.51 -12.17
C LEU A 58 -12.27 2.14 -11.50
N GLU A 59 -12.84 1.15 -12.16
CA GLU A 59 -12.66 -0.24 -11.75
C GLU A 59 -11.26 -0.70 -12.14
N LEU A 60 -10.48 -1.16 -11.14
CA LEU A 60 -9.14 -1.69 -11.34
C LEU A 60 -8.88 -2.85 -10.40
N ASP A 61 -8.72 -4.04 -10.97
CA ASP A 61 -8.09 -5.18 -10.31
C ASP A 61 -6.61 -5.24 -10.71
N VAL A 62 -5.73 -5.02 -9.75
CA VAL A 62 -4.28 -5.01 -9.97
C VAL A 62 -3.71 -6.38 -10.36
N THR A 63 -4.49 -7.45 -10.21
CA THR A 63 -4.12 -8.82 -10.61
C THR A 63 -4.62 -9.19 -12.00
N CYS A 64 -5.39 -8.31 -12.66
CA CYS A 64 -6.01 -8.55 -13.95
C CYS A 64 -5.44 -7.64 -15.03
N SER A 65 -4.71 -8.19 -15.98
CA SER A 65 -4.04 -7.44 -17.05
C SER A 65 -5.00 -6.65 -17.94
N SER A 66 -6.19 -7.19 -18.25
CA SER A 66 -7.19 -6.48 -19.02
C SER A 66 -7.81 -5.30 -18.26
N SER A 67 -8.03 -5.46 -16.95
CA SER A 67 -8.50 -4.35 -16.09
C SER A 67 -7.48 -3.22 -16.04
N ILE A 68 -6.19 -3.56 -15.91
CA ILE A 68 -5.10 -2.57 -15.94
C ILE A 68 -5.06 -1.86 -17.30
N ALA A 69 -5.16 -2.59 -18.42
CA ALA A 69 -5.12 -2.02 -19.77
C ALA A 69 -6.27 -1.02 -19.99
N THR A 70 -7.50 -1.38 -19.61
CA THR A 70 -8.68 -0.50 -19.70
C THR A 70 -8.48 0.79 -18.88
N ALA A 71 -7.89 0.68 -17.68
CA ALA A 71 -7.60 1.86 -16.86
C ALA A 71 -6.54 2.77 -17.52
N VAL A 72 -5.49 2.20 -18.12
CA VAL A 72 -4.46 2.95 -18.88
C VAL A 72 -5.09 3.70 -20.07
N GLU A 73 -5.94 3.02 -20.86
CA GLU A 73 -6.64 3.63 -21.99
C GLU A 73 -7.50 4.81 -21.55
N THR A 74 -8.27 4.65 -20.48
CA THR A 74 -9.13 5.69 -19.93
C THR A 74 -8.32 6.91 -19.46
N VAL A 75 -7.27 6.68 -18.67
CA VAL A 75 -6.41 7.75 -18.17
C VAL A 75 -5.70 8.45 -19.32
N THR A 76 -5.21 7.70 -20.31
CA THR A 76 -4.56 8.26 -21.51
C THR A 76 -5.49 9.18 -22.27
N ALA A 77 -6.74 8.76 -22.50
CA ALA A 77 -7.74 9.54 -23.24
C ALA A 77 -8.08 10.86 -22.53
N LEU A 78 -8.19 10.83 -21.19
CA LEU A 78 -8.56 11.99 -20.39
C LEU A 78 -7.40 12.95 -20.12
N THR A 79 -6.15 12.44 -20.05
CA THR A 79 -4.97 13.28 -19.67
C THR A 79 -4.09 13.64 -20.87
N GLY A 80 -4.38 13.06 -22.03
CA GLY A 80 -3.48 13.19 -23.22
C GLY A 80 -2.14 12.47 -23.02
N GLY A 81 -2.14 11.38 -22.24
CA GLY A 81 -0.98 10.50 -22.07
C GLY A 81 -0.01 10.97 -20.97
N GLN A 82 -0.45 11.75 -20.00
CA GLN A 82 0.36 12.21 -18.87
C GLN A 82 -0.27 11.83 -17.53
N LEU A 83 0.56 11.38 -16.57
CA LEU A 83 0.14 11.11 -15.20
C LEU A 83 1.20 11.63 -14.22
N ASN A 84 0.83 12.60 -13.38
CA ASN A 84 1.79 13.24 -12.47
C ASN A 84 2.12 12.38 -11.24
N TYR A 85 1.13 11.64 -10.70
CA TYR A 85 1.32 10.80 -9.53
C TYR A 85 0.68 9.43 -9.74
N LEU A 86 1.46 8.37 -9.59
CA LEU A 86 1.00 6.98 -9.51
C LEU A 86 1.20 6.47 -8.10
N ILE A 87 0.12 6.16 -7.39
CA ILE A 87 0.17 5.66 -6.01
C ILE A 87 -0.28 4.20 -5.98
N ASN A 88 0.67 3.29 -5.90
CA ASN A 88 0.44 1.86 -5.70
C ASN A 88 0.17 1.60 -4.21
N ASN A 89 -1.10 1.62 -3.83
CA ASN A 89 -1.54 1.44 -2.46
C ASN A 89 -2.31 0.14 -2.23
N SER A 90 -2.85 -0.50 -3.27
CA SER A 90 -3.54 -1.79 -3.14
C SER A 90 -2.71 -2.81 -2.36
N GLY A 91 -3.36 -3.49 -1.42
CA GLY A 91 -2.70 -4.51 -0.62
C GLY A 91 -3.69 -5.30 0.24
N VAL A 92 -3.29 -6.52 0.56
CA VAL A 92 -4.02 -7.43 1.45
C VAL A 92 -3.07 -8.00 2.50
N GLY A 93 -3.62 -8.52 3.60
CA GLY A 93 -2.84 -9.12 4.67
C GLY A 93 -3.36 -10.50 5.06
N ILE A 94 -2.49 -11.30 5.66
CA ILE A 94 -2.79 -12.58 6.30
C ILE A 94 -2.12 -12.56 7.67
N THR A 95 -2.89 -12.88 8.71
CA THR A 95 -2.38 -13.09 10.07
C THR A 95 -2.50 -14.57 10.41
N LEU A 96 -1.42 -15.32 10.19
CA LEU A 96 -1.29 -16.74 10.51
C LEU A 96 0.18 -17.11 10.72
N PRO A 97 0.45 -18.18 11.50
CA PRO A 97 1.77 -18.79 11.52
C PRO A 97 2.21 -19.20 10.12
N ILE A 98 3.51 -19.04 9.82
CA ILE A 98 4.06 -19.40 8.50
C ILE A 98 3.78 -20.86 8.17
N LEU A 99 3.90 -21.76 9.14
CA LEU A 99 3.72 -23.19 8.95
C LEU A 99 2.26 -23.61 8.72
N ASP A 100 1.31 -22.77 9.15
CA ASP A 100 -0.13 -23.04 9.04
C ASP A 100 -0.77 -22.29 7.85
N THR A 101 -0.01 -21.46 7.19
CA THR A 101 -0.54 -20.66 6.07
C THR A 101 -0.56 -21.52 4.80
N ASP A 102 -1.74 -21.66 4.20
CA ASP A 102 -1.89 -22.28 2.89
C ASP A 102 -1.08 -21.54 1.82
N LEU A 103 -0.27 -22.28 1.07
CA LEU A 103 0.65 -21.70 0.08
C LEU A 103 -0.07 -21.03 -1.09
N ALA A 104 -1.26 -21.50 -1.47
CA ALA A 104 -2.04 -20.84 -2.53
C ALA A 104 -2.52 -19.45 -2.07
N LYS A 105 -2.97 -19.34 -0.80
CA LYS A 105 -3.33 -18.04 -0.20
C LYS A 105 -2.14 -17.11 -0.06
N ALA A 106 -0.97 -17.64 0.32
CA ALA A 106 0.26 -16.87 0.35
C ALA A 106 0.64 -16.33 -1.04
N LYS A 107 0.51 -17.14 -2.09
CA LYS A 107 0.73 -16.71 -3.49
C LYS A 107 -0.25 -15.61 -3.89
N GLN A 108 -1.56 -15.75 -3.61
CA GLN A 108 -2.57 -14.72 -3.88
C GLN A 108 -2.25 -13.39 -3.17
N LEU A 109 -1.69 -13.43 -1.96
CA LEU A 109 -1.22 -12.22 -1.27
C LEU A 109 -0.08 -11.56 -2.05
N PHE A 110 0.88 -12.33 -2.55
CA PHE A 110 1.96 -11.82 -3.38
C PHE A 110 1.45 -11.29 -4.73
N ASP A 111 0.44 -11.93 -5.32
CA ASP A 111 -0.17 -11.47 -6.58
C ASP A 111 -0.71 -10.06 -6.44
N VAL A 112 -1.37 -9.75 -5.31
CA VAL A 112 -1.87 -8.38 -5.05
C VAL A 112 -0.74 -7.44 -4.65
N ASN A 113 0.04 -7.80 -3.61
CA ASN A 113 0.95 -6.86 -2.94
C ASN A 113 2.19 -6.54 -3.78
N LEU A 114 2.75 -7.54 -4.48
CA LEU A 114 3.97 -7.39 -5.29
C LEU A 114 3.66 -7.33 -6.78
N TRP A 115 3.11 -8.41 -7.34
CA TRP A 115 2.94 -8.51 -8.79
C TRP A 115 1.94 -7.49 -9.33
N GLY A 116 0.88 -7.18 -8.58
CA GLY A 116 -0.05 -6.11 -8.89
C GLY A 116 0.64 -4.74 -8.91
N THR A 117 1.49 -4.44 -7.91
CA THR A 117 2.30 -3.21 -7.88
C THR A 117 3.21 -3.12 -9.11
N VAL A 118 3.89 -4.21 -9.47
CA VAL A 118 4.77 -4.28 -10.65
C VAL A 118 3.98 -4.06 -11.93
N ALA A 119 2.88 -4.80 -12.12
CA ALA A 119 2.06 -4.74 -13.33
C ALA A 119 1.46 -3.35 -13.57
N VAL A 120 0.89 -2.73 -12.53
CA VAL A 120 0.36 -1.36 -12.61
C VAL A 120 1.48 -0.37 -12.91
N THR A 121 2.64 -0.50 -12.24
CA THR A 121 3.79 0.38 -12.50
C THR A 121 4.25 0.30 -13.94
N GLN A 122 4.43 -0.91 -14.48
CA GLN A 122 4.86 -1.12 -15.88
C GLN A 122 3.85 -0.52 -16.87
N ALA A 123 2.57 -0.75 -16.64
CA ALA A 123 1.52 -0.28 -17.55
C ALA A 123 1.39 1.26 -17.58
N PHE A 124 1.53 1.93 -16.42
CA PHE A 124 1.42 3.38 -16.31
C PHE A 124 2.75 4.12 -16.46
N ALA A 125 3.90 3.43 -16.45
CA ALA A 125 5.22 4.07 -16.55
C ALA A 125 5.35 5.03 -17.75
N PRO A 126 4.85 4.73 -18.97
CA PRO A 126 4.93 5.67 -20.08
C PRO A 126 4.26 7.02 -19.78
N LEU A 127 3.11 7.01 -19.12
CA LEU A 127 2.36 8.22 -18.76
C LEU A 127 3.09 9.03 -17.67
N VAL A 128 3.69 8.33 -16.70
CA VAL A 128 4.46 8.96 -15.62
C VAL A 128 5.76 9.54 -16.15
N ILE A 129 6.44 8.87 -17.07
CA ILE A 129 7.65 9.36 -17.75
C ILE A 129 7.32 10.62 -18.56
N ALA A 130 6.23 10.61 -19.33
CA ALA A 130 5.79 11.77 -20.12
C ALA A 130 5.52 13.00 -19.25
N ALA A 131 5.03 12.81 -18.02
CA ALA A 131 4.79 13.89 -17.05
C ALA A 131 6.02 14.26 -16.21
N LYS A 132 7.13 13.49 -16.29
CA LYS A 132 8.25 13.54 -15.32
C LYS A 132 7.73 13.47 -13.88
N GLY A 133 6.79 12.56 -13.67
CA GLY A 133 5.96 12.47 -12.48
C GLY A 133 6.61 11.74 -11.30
N THR A 134 5.76 11.21 -10.44
CA THR A 134 6.16 10.50 -9.22
C THR A 134 5.44 9.16 -9.13
N ILE A 135 6.18 8.09 -8.82
CA ILE A 135 5.64 6.78 -8.46
C ILE A 135 5.81 6.62 -6.94
N ALA A 136 4.74 6.32 -6.21
CA ALA A 136 4.80 6.03 -4.79
C ALA A 136 4.27 4.62 -4.51
N ASN A 137 5.08 3.77 -3.89
CA ASN A 137 4.73 2.40 -3.55
C ASN A 137 4.51 2.26 -2.05
N ASN A 138 3.32 1.81 -1.65
CA ASN A 138 2.96 1.63 -0.26
C ASN A 138 3.51 0.31 0.31
N ALA A 139 4.63 0.41 1.03
CA ALA A 139 5.22 -0.68 1.81
C ALA A 139 4.64 -0.69 3.25
N SER A 140 5.41 -1.15 4.21
CA SER A 140 5.03 -1.22 5.62
C SER A 140 6.27 -1.29 6.50
N LEU A 141 6.13 -0.93 7.78
CA LEU A 141 7.13 -1.27 8.80
C LEU A 141 7.43 -2.77 8.85
N ALA A 142 6.44 -3.61 8.53
CA ALA A 142 6.61 -5.06 8.45
C ALA A 142 7.66 -5.50 7.40
N ALA A 143 8.03 -4.61 6.46
CA ALA A 143 9.12 -4.87 5.51
C ALA A 143 10.52 -4.92 6.16
N VAL A 144 10.67 -4.36 7.36
CA VAL A 144 11.97 -4.25 8.05
C VAL A 144 11.92 -4.70 9.50
N LEU A 145 10.73 -4.78 10.10
CA LEU A 145 10.52 -5.27 11.46
C LEU A 145 9.73 -6.58 11.41
N PRO A 146 10.37 -7.73 11.70
CA PRO A 146 9.68 -9.02 11.68
C PRO A 146 8.65 -9.06 12.81
N ALA A 147 7.40 -9.33 12.46
CA ALA A 147 6.32 -9.50 13.43
C ALA A 147 5.80 -10.94 13.37
N PRO A 148 5.67 -11.64 14.51
CA PRO A 148 5.02 -12.94 14.55
C PRO A 148 3.65 -12.89 13.88
N TRP A 149 3.28 -13.98 13.21
CA TRP A 149 2.01 -14.19 12.52
C TRP A 149 1.82 -13.41 11.20
N LEU A 150 2.74 -12.51 10.85
CA LEU A 150 2.70 -11.71 9.61
C LEU A 150 3.75 -12.15 8.57
N GLY A 151 4.24 -13.39 8.62
CA GLY A 151 5.40 -13.82 7.84
C GLY A 151 5.29 -13.54 6.33
N PHE A 152 4.22 -14.01 5.67
CA PHE A 152 4.04 -13.78 4.23
C PHE A 152 3.72 -12.33 3.88
N TYR A 153 2.98 -11.63 4.74
CA TYR A 153 2.75 -10.19 4.57
C TYR A 153 4.07 -9.42 4.64
N SER A 154 4.88 -9.66 5.67
CA SER A 154 6.20 -9.05 5.83
C SER A 154 7.12 -9.32 4.64
N ALA A 155 7.16 -10.58 4.17
CA ALA A 155 7.95 -10.96 3.00
C ALA A 155 7.49 -10.21 1.73
N SER A 156 6.17 -10.08 1.50
CA SER A 156 5.65 -9.34 0.35
C SER A 156 6.00 -7.85 0.42
N LYS A 157 5.91 -7.23 1.59
CA LYS A 157 6.27 -5.80 1.77
C LYS A 157 7.78 -5.57 1.73
N ALA A 158 8.60 -6.53 2.15
CA ALA A 158 10.05 -6.50 1.94
C ALA A 158 10.41 -6.59 0.45
N ALA A 159 9.70 -7.42 -0.32
CA ALA A 159 9.86 -7.49 -1.76
C ALA A 159 9.47 -6.16 -2.45
N VAL A 160 8.35 -5.53 -2.07
CA VAL A 160 7.96 -4.19 -2.55
C VAL A 160 9.02 -3.15 -2.22
N LYS A 161 9.61 -3.20 -1.01
CA LYS A 161 10.71 -2.30 -0.63
C LYS A 161 11.90 -2.48 -1.57
N ALA A 162 12.40 -3.69 -1.75
CA ALA A 162 13.56 -3.97 -2.60
C ALA A 162 13.30 -3.56 -4.05
N TYR A 163 12.12 -3.90 -4.60
CA TYR A 163 11.67 -3.49 -5.91
C TYR A 163 11.66 -1.96 -6.07
N THR A 164 11.12 -1.23 -5.09
CA THR A 164 11.00 0.23 -5.17
C THR A 164 12.36 0.92 -5.13
N GLU A 165 13.30 0.42 -4.32
CA GLU A 165 14.65 0.97 -4.25
C GLU A 165 15.39 0.79 -5.59
N THR A 166 15.26 -0.36 -6.24
CA THR A 166 15.84 -0.61 -7.56
C THR A 166 15.16 0.24 -8.63
N LEU A 167 13.82 0.29 -8.63
CA LEU A 167 13.05 1.11 -9.57
C LEU A 167 13.45 2.59 -9.51
N ARG A 168 13.79 3.11 -8.34
CA ARG A 168 14.24 4.51 -8.18
C ARG A 168 15.50 4.78 -8.98
N LEU A 169 16.44 3.85 -9.01
CA LEU A 169 17.68 3.99 -9.77
C LEU A 169 17.39 3.94 -11.27
N GLU A 170 16.53 3.02 -11.70
CA GLU A 170 16.17 2.82 -13.11
C GLU A 170 15.33 3.97 -13.68
N MET A 171 14.52 4.62 -12.85
CA MET A 171 13.65 5.75 -13.28
C MET A 171 14.33 7.11 -13.21
N ALA A 172 15.47 7.24 -12.54
CA ALA A 172 16.22 8.49 -12.43
C ALA A 172 16.60 9.12 -13.78
N PRO A 173 17.04 8.36 -14.82
CA PRO A 173 17.35 8.92 -16.13
C PRO A 173 16.15 9.58 -16.83
N PHE A 174 14.93 9.19 -16.48
CA PHE A 174 13.68 9.75 -17.02
C PHE A 174 13.16 10.94 -16.20
N ASN A 175 13.90 11.40 -15.17
CA ASN A 175 13.45 12.42 -14.22
C ASN A 175 12.14 12.08 -13.48
N VAL A 176 11.86 10.80 -13.28
CA VAL A 176 10.74 10.31 -12.49
C VAL A 176 11.19 10.10 -11.05
N LYS A 177 10.45 10.65 -10.10
CA LYS A 177 10.69 10.41 -8.68
C LYS A 177 10.05 9.09 -8.26
N VAL A 178 10.74 8.33 -7.39
CA VAL A 178 10.19 7.10 -6.85
C VAL A 178 10.26 7.13 -5.33
N VAL A 179 9.10 7.04 -4.71
CA VAL A 179 8.90 7.13 -3.27
C VAL A 179 8.49 5.78 -2.70
N LEU A 180 9.19 5.35 -1.67
CA LEU A 180 8.82 4.22 -0.84
C LEU A 180 8.08 4.73 0.39
N LEU A 181 6.79 4.45 0.50
CA LEU A 181 6.00 4.80 1.67
C LEU A 181 6.17 3.71 2.73
N MET A 182 6.98 3.96 3.75
CA MET A 182 7.16 3.08 4.90
C MET A 182 6.06 3.35 5.92
N THR A 183 4.90 2.74 5.66
CA THR A 183 3.67 2.96 6.43
C THR A 183 3.76 2.21 7.77
N ALA A 184 3.60 2.96 8.85
CA ALA A 184 3.52 2.43 10.20
C ALA A 184 2.05 2.19 10.59
N VAL A 185 1.70 2.38 11.88
CA VAL A 185 0.37 2.08 12.37
C VAL A 185 -0.59 3.23 12.04
N VAL A 186 -1.58 2.94 11.20
CA VAL A 186 -2.63 3.86 10.74
C VAL A 186 -4.00 3.27 11.05
N GLU A 187 -4.92 4.10 11.51
CA GLU A 187 -6.30 3.71 11.78
C GLU A 187 -7.06 3.52 10.46
N THR A 188 -7.33 2.27 10.11
CA THR A 188 -8.01 1.91 8.84
C THR A 188 -8.80 0.62 9.01
N ASN A 189 -9.67 0.34 8.05
CA ASN A 189 -10.36 -0.94 7.92
C ASN A 189 -9.45 -2.08 7.41
N PHE A 190 -8.14 -1.87 7.29
CA PHE A 190 -7.23 -2.85 6.70
C PHE A 190 -7.22 -4.18 7.45
N PHE A 191 -7.17 -4.14 8.79
CA PHE A 191 -7.21 -5.36 9.60
C PHE A 191 -8.56 -6.08 9.54
N ASN A 192 -9.66 -5.36 9.32
CA ASN A 192 -10.97 -5.97 9.09
C ASN A 192 -11.02 -6.76 7.78
N ASN A 193 -10.14 -6.43 6.83
CA ASN A 193 -9.99 -7.12 5.55
C ASN A 193 -8.94 -8.23 5.59
N PHE A 194 -8.28 -8.47 6.74
CA PHE A 194 -7.46 -9.67 6.92
C PHE A 194 -8.38 -10.87 6.86
N SER A 195 -8.01 -11.83 6.06
CA SER A 195 -8.73 -13.09 6.03
C SER A 195 -8.56 -13.76 7.39
N HIS A 196 -9.63 -13.78 8.17
CA HIS A 196 -9.67 -14.54 9.42
C HIS A 196 -9.71 -16.02 9.07
N PHE A 197 -8.57 -16.65 9.08
CA PHE A 197 -8.44 -18.09 8.90
C PHE A 197 -8.43 -18.75 10.27
N ALA A 198 -9.12 -19.85 10.41
CA ALA A 198 -8.93 -20.72 11.56
C ALA A 198 -7.56 -21.43 11.44
N LEU A 199 -6.94 -21.71 12.57
CA LEU A 199 -5.77 -22.59 12.60
C LEU A 199 -6.18 -24.00 12.16
N PRO A 200 -5.31 -24.74 11.48
CA PRO A 200 -5.51 -26.16 11.22
C PRO A 200 -5.73 -26.94 12.53
N GLU A 201 -6.47 -28.04 12.42
CA GLU A 201 -6.81 -28.85 13.58
C GLU A 201 -5.58 -29.43 14.32
N ASN A 202 -4.49 -29.64 13.60
CA ASN A 202 -3.21 -30.12 14.11
C ASN A 202 -2.16 -29.00 14.30
N SER A 203 -2.57 -27.73 14.31
CA SER A 203 -1.65 -26.60 14.51
C SER A 203 -0.91 -26.69 15.84
N LEU A 204 0.39 -26.43 15.79
CA LEU A 204 1.26 -26.28 16.97
C LEU A 204 1.04 -24.95 17.71
N TYR A 205 0.30 -24.00 17.09
CA TYR A 205 0.11 -22.64 17.59
C TYR A 205 -1.24 -22.40 18.26
N LYS A 206 -1.99 -23.46 18.59
CA LYS A 206 -3.32 -23.34 19.22
C LYS A 206 -3.31 -22.51 20.49
N GLY A 207 -2.25 -22.63 21.31
CA GLY A 207 -2.11 -21.87 22.55
C GLY A 207 -2.00 -20.37 22.33
N ALA A 208 -1.50 -19.92 21.17
CA ALA A 208 -1.35 -18.50 20.82
C ALA A 208 -2.53 -17.95 19.99
N TRP A 209 -3.63 -18.72 19.84
CA TRP A 209 -4.73 -18.33 18.95
C TRP A 209 -5.34 -16.97 19.27
N LYS A 210 -5.45 -16.63 20.55
CA LYS A 210 -5.99 -15.34 20.97
C LYS A 210 -5.18 -14.18 20.40
N GLU A 211 -3.86 -14.25 20.48
CA GLU A 211 -2.94 -13.21 20.01
C GLU A 211 -2.83 -13.21 18.47
N ILE A 212 -3.04 -14.36 17.83
CA ILE A 212 -3.09 -14.49 16.37
C ILE A 212 -4.37 -13.84 15.82
N ALA A 213 -5.51 -14.10 16.45
CA ALA A 213 -6.83 -13.68 15.99
C ALA A 213 -7.19 -12.24 16.36
N THR A 214 -6.42 -11.62 17.27
CA THR A 214 -6.72 -10.27 17.77
C THR A 214 -5.72 -9.26 17.23
N GLU A 215 -6.22 -8.13 16.72
CA GLU A 215 -5.36 -7.00 16.38
C GLU A 215 -4.68 -6.47 17.65
N PRO A 216 -3.34 -6.30 17.67
CA PRO A 216 -2.65 -5.76 18.83
C PRO A 216 -3.16 -4.36 19.18
N GLU A 217 -3.43 -4.13 20.45
CA GLU A 217 -3.74 -2.79 20.93
C GLU A 217 -2.51 -1.89 20.81
N MET A 218 -2.58 -0.94 19.89
CA MET A 218 -1.52 0.03 19.65
C MET A 218 -2.14 1.38 19.30
N ALA A 219 -1.46 2.46 19.72
CA ALA A 219 -1.84 3.79 19.30
C ALA A 219 -1.75 3.88 17.75
N LYS A 220 -2.82 4.32 17.13
CA LYS A 220 -2.93 4.48 15.65
C LYS A 220 -2.88 5.96 15.29
N MET A 221 -2.40 6.27 14.10
CA MET A 221 -2.52 7.61 13.52
C MET A 221 -3.86 7.68 12.76
N PRO A 222 -4.68 8.74 12.95
CA PRO A 222 -5.86 8.94 12.11
C PRO A 222 -5.49 8.88 10.62
N VAL A 223 -6.31 8.22 9.83
CA VAL A 223 -6.00 7.98 8.41
C VAL A 223 -5.89 9.28 7.61
N LEU A 224 -6.70 10.28 7.94
CA LEU A 224 -6.65 11.58 7.30
C LEU A 224 -5.34 12.33 7.61
N ASP A 225 -4.87 12.31 8.87
CA ASP A 225 -3.59 12.90 9.28
C ASP A 225 -2.42 12.24 8.53
N TYR A 226 -2.49 10.91 8.36
CA TYR A 226 -1.52 10.16 7.56
C TYR A 226 -1.53 10.63 6.11
N ALA A 227 -2.71 10.72 5.50
CA ALA A 227 -2.88 11.14 4.10
C ALA A 227 -2.38 12.57 3.88
N GLN A 228 -2.71 13.52 4.76
CA GLN A 228 -2.25 14.91 4.67
C GLN A 228 -0.72 15.01 4.69
N ARG A 229 -0.05 14.23 5.54
CA ARG A 229 1.42 14.21 5.62
C ARG A 229 2.03 13.58 4.38
N VAL A 230 1.52 12.43 3.92
CA VAL A 230 2.03 11.75 2.72
C VAL A 230 1.85 12.61 1.47
N VAL A 231 0.66 13.17 1.25
CA VAL A 231 0.41 14.05 0.11
C VAL A 231 1.27 15.30 0.19
N GLY A 232 1.43 15.89 1.39
CA GLY A 232 2.35 17.00 1.60
C GLY A 232 3.79 16.68 1.19
N ASP A 233 4.33 15.53 1.57
CA ASP A 233 5.66 15.07 1.18
C ASP A 233 5.78 14.88 -0.34
N LEU A 234 4.78 14.25 -0.96
CA LEU A 234 4.79 13.99 -2.40
C LEU A 234 4.74 15.29 -3.21
N LEU A 235 3.87 16.26 -2.82
CA LEU A 235 3.77 17.56 -3.46
C LEU A 235 5.00 18.43 -3.22
N ALA A 236 5.68 18.28 -2.09
CA ALA A 236 6.98 18.91 -1.81
C ALA A 236 8.13 18.28 -2.62
N GLY A 237 7.85 17.22 -3.39
CA GLY A 237 8.83 16.61 -4.29
C GLY A 237 9.71 15.55 -3.64
N ALA A 238 9.20 14.83 -2.65
CA ALA A 238 9.89 13.69 -2.04
C ALA A 238 10.41 12.71 -3.09
N ASN A 239 11.61 12.17 -2.84
CA ASN A 239 12.22 11.09 -3.59
C ASN A 239 13.01 10.22 -2.60
N GLY A 240 12.70 8.93 -2.51
CA GLY A 240 13.30 8.06 -1.50
C GLY A 240 12.28 7.50 -0.51
N SER A 241 12.73 7.13 0.69
CA SER A 241 11.87 6.51 1.69
C SER A 241 11.20 7.56 2.58
N VAL A 242 9.89 7.55 2.63
CA VAL A 242 9.03 8.40 3.47
C VAL A 242 8.40 7.54 4.55
N TRP A 243 8.66 7.87 5.82
CA TRP A 243 8.19 7.12 6.98
C TRP A 243 7.04 7.88 7.65
N ARG A 244 5.83 7.35 7.61
CA ARG A 244 4.62 7.97 8.15
C ARG A 244 3.74 6.95 8.88
N GLY A 245 2.90 7.44 9.77
CA GLY A 245 2.07 6.66 10.67
C GLY A 245 2.58 6.71 12.12
N LYS A 246 1.79 6.18 13.06
CA LYS A 246 2.19 6.13 14.48
C LYS A 246 3.38 5.19 14.62
N LEU A 247 4.37 5.57 15.43
CA LEU A 247 5.63 4.84 15.64
C LEU A 247 6.56 4.75 14.40
N ALA A 248 6.32 5.50 13.32
CA ALA A 248 7.17 5.47 12.14
C ALA A 248 8.64 5.81 12.44
N SER A 249 8.90 6.87 13.23
CA SER A 249 10.26 7.28 13.62
C SER A 249 10.94 6.23 14.52
N VAL A 250 10.18 5.61 15.42
CA VAL A 250 10.68 4.51 16.25
C VAL A 250 11.03 3.32 15.38
N GLY A 251 10.17 2.95 14.43
CA GLY A 251 10.42 1.86 13.48
C GLY A 251 11.65 2.11 12.61
N TRP A 252 11.85 3.32 12.12
CA TRP A 252 13.04 3.72 11.39
C TRP A 252 14.31 3.55 12.24
N PHE A 253 14.29 4.10 13.47
CA PHE A 253 15.43 4.02 14.38
C PHE A 253 15.75 2.58 14.74
N THR A 254 14.74 1.79 15.13
CA THR A 254 14.93 0.41 15.56
C THR A 254 15.45 -0.48 14.42
N SER A 255 14.91 -0.32 13.20
CA SER A 255 15.37 -1.09 12.05
C SER A 255 16.79 -0.72 11.58
N SER A 256 17.26 0.51 11.87
CA SER A 256 18.55 1.03 11.42
C SER A 256 19.67 0.84 12.43
N PHE A 257 19.37 0.90 13.73
CA PHE A 257 20.40 1.00 14.78
C PHE A 257 20.26 -0.01 15.91
N MET A 258 19.09 -0.64 16.09
CA MET A 258 18.90 -1.57 17.20
C MET A 258 19.55 -2.93 16.90
N PRO A 259 20.34 -3.50 17.83
CA PRO A 259 20.86 -4.87 17.69
C PRO A 259 19.73 -5.88 17.49
N THR A 260 19.93 -6.83 16.57
CA THR A 260 18.89 -7.80 16.16
C THR A 260 18.31 -8.60 17.34
N TRP A 261 19.14 -8.96 18.32
CA TRP A 261 18.69 -9.72 19.50
C TRP A 261 17.69 -8.93 20.35
N LEU A 262 17.94 -7.62 20.53
CA LEU A 262 17.06 -6.74 21.30
C LEU A 262 15.75 -6.47 20.54
N MET A 263 15.85 -6.23 19.24
CA MET A 263 14.70 -6.06 18.38
C MET A 263 13.79 -7.31 18.40
N LYS A 264 14.39 -8.51 18.26
CA LYS A 264 13.64 -9.77 18.34
C LYS A 264 12.90 -9.88 19.66
N ARG A 265 13.57 -9.62 20.80
CA ARG A 265 12.96 -9.68 22.12
C ARG A 265 11.78 -8.70 22.25
N ALA A 266 11.92 -7.45 21.78
CA ALA A 266 10.87 -6.45 21.82
C ALA A 266 9.64 -6.82 20.98
N LEU A 267 9.85 -7.41 19.80
CA LEU A 267 8.79 -7.77 18.86
C LEU A 267 8.05 -9.07 19.21
N THR A 268 8.56 -9.88 20.15
CA THR A 268 7.91 -11.11 20.60
C THR A 268 7.06 -10.93 21.86
N ILE A 269 7.23 -9.84 22.59
CA ILE A 269 6.46 -9.56 23.82
C ILE A 269 4.96 -9.44 23.49
N GLY A 270 4.12 -10.17 24.23
CA GLY A 270 2.66 -10.13 24.09
C GLY A 270 2.16 -10.69 22.75
N ARG A 271 2.93 -11.58 22.12
CA ARG A 271 2.54 -12.24 20.87
C ARG A 271 2.08 -13.69 21.06
N GLY A 272 2.01 -14.16 22.30
CA GLY A 272 1.56 -15.53 22.62
C GLY A 272 2.57 -16.63 22.31
N LEU A 273 3.82 -16.28 21.95
CA LEU A 273 4.86 -17.28 21.65
C LEU A 273 5.22 -18.12 22.88
N GLU A 274 4.98 -17.61 24.07
CA GLU A 274 5.13 -18.31 25.36
C GLU A 274 4.08 -19.42 25.59
N HIS A 275 3.01 -19.42 24.80
CA HIS A 275 1.92 -20.41 24.85
C HIS A 275 2.04 -21.49 23.77
N VAL A 276 3.13 -21.49 23.00
CA VAL A 276 3.41 -22.44 21.93
C VAL A 276 4.32 -23.55 22.45
N GLY A 277 3.89 -24.81 22.32
CA GLY A 277 4.66 -25.98 22.75
C GLY A 277 3.84 -27.05 23.38
#